data_79b00856a8146937f86f831b7e1730a1
#
_entry.id   79b00856a8146937f86f831b7e1730a1
#
_cell.length_a   1.000
_cell.length_b   1.000
_cell.length_c   1.000
_cell.angle_alpha   90.00
_cell.angle_beta   90.00
_cell.angle_gamma   90.00
#
_symmetry.space_group_name_H-M   'P 1'
#
loop_
_entity.id
_entity.type
_entity.pdbx_description
1 polymer ?
#
loop_
_entity_poly.entity_id
_entity_poly.type
_entity_poly.pdbx_seq_one_letter_code
_entity_poly.pdbx_strand_id
1 'polypeptide(L)'
;VSSVISDVKPAATALDAALVAVLTQLVGAEGVRTDLASRALHSQDIWSNASETVDLIVAPTSLDQLTRVVAAATQAGYAVAPRGAGMSYTSAYIPTKPRTMSLDLSKMDKVLEIDPDDMTVTVEAGCTWATLNDALAPKGLRTPFWGPMSGLTSTVGGGLSQLNAMLGAGRYGTSSESVVGLTVVLADGKILRTGARSAGRNSPFYRNYGPDLAGLFCGDAGVFGVKAEITLRLIRRPDHEGFLSFSFKSGEDLLTAMGEIARQGVASETCAFDPNMTRVRLKRASLATDVKTLGSVIANEKTLVKGLLSGARLALGGRNLVEADDYSVHIICDGRSEAGVAVDVETARNICVAHRGKEIENSIAKIIRAVPFPPLNSILGPEGERWAPVHGLAALSQATVVFAEIEAMFADMADEFEREGVYTGYLFTSMSTNALILEPVFYWPEARNALIEKTIEPTHLSRLPRLDQNPGATAVVVEARRRLIEIFQRLGCAHFQIGRSYPYRQSRDQASWSLLETLKAHLDPGGALNPGALGLDGSAPTRA
;
A
#
# COMPACT_ATOMS: atom_id res chain seq x y z
N VAL A 1 -1.13 24.44 6.90
CA VAL A 1 0.10 24.75 6.16
C VAL A 1 -0.26 24.72 4.68
N SER A 2 -0.49 25.90 4.11
CA SER A 2 -0.89 26.13 2.73
C SER A 2 0.35 26.01 1.85
N SER A 3 0.47 24.94 1.07
CA SER A 3 1.26 24.96 -0.16
C SER A 3 0.32 24.75 -1.33
N VAL A 4 -0.21 25.89 -1.80
CA VAL A 4 -0.86 26.06 -3.09
C VAL A 4 0.05 25.47 -4.17
N ILE A 5 -0.52 24.66 -5.05
CA ILE A 5 0.13 24.15 -6.26
C ILE A 5 0.55 25.37 -7.09
N SER A 6 1.78 25.80 -6.94
CA SER A 6 2.40 26.80 -7.83
C SER A 6 3.23 26.04 -8.87
N ASP A 7 3.18 26.51 -10.11
CA ASP A 7 4.13 26.16 -11.16
C ASP A 7 5.55 26.48 -10.66
N VAL A 8 6.18 25.53 -9.97
CA VAL A 8 7.56 25.69 -9.52
C VAL A 8 8.46 25.52 -10.73
N LYS A 9 8.93 26.65 -11.27
CA LYS A 9 10.13 26.64 -12.11
C LYS A 9 11.24 26.03 -11.26
N PRO A 10 11.86 24.92 -11.67
CA PRO A 10 12.96 24.33 -10.91
C PRO A 10 14.09 25.35 -10.82
N ALA A 11 14.41 25.79 -9.61
CA ALA A 11 15.68 26.44 -9.36
C ALA A 11 16.76 25.43 -9.72
N ALA A 12 17.51 25.67 -10.78
CA ALA A 12 18.59 24.81 -11.22
C ALA A 12 19.74 24.93 -10.22
N THR A 13 19.69 24.14 -9.15
CA THR A 13 20.87 23.90 -8.32
C THR A 13 21.89 23.24 -9.26
N ALA A 14 23.09 23.81 -9.38
CA ALA A 14 24.13 23.21 -10.22
C ALA A 14 24.40 21.79 -9.71
N LEU A 15 24.19 20.80 -10.57
CA LEU A 15 24.44 19.41 -10.26
C LEU A 15 25.89 19.26 -9.78
N ASP A 16 26.11 18.51 -8.71
CA ASP A 16 27.43 18.17 -8.21
C ASP A 16 28.08 17.17 -9.19
N ALA A 17 28.83 17.69 -10.16
CA ALA A 17 29.45 16.90 -11.21
C ALA A 17 30.43 15.83 -10.65
N ALA A 18 31.08 16.12 -9.52
CA ALA A 18 31.98 15.16 -8.88
C ALA A 18 31.20 13.98 -8.31
N LEU A 19 30.08 14.23 -7.62
CA LEU A 19 29.22 13.16 -7.14
C LEU A 19 28.62 12.35 -8.28
N VAL A 20 28.12 13.00 -9.34
CA VAL A 20 27.58 12.30 -10.53
C VAL A 20 28.63 11.38 -11.15
N ALA A 21 29.88 11.83 -11.27
CA ALA A 21 30.97 11.00 -11.81
C ALA A 21 31.23 9.77 -10.92
N VAL A 22 31.29 9.95 -9.60
CA VAL A 22 31.46 8.84 -8.64
C VAL A 22 30.30 7.85 -8.74
N LEU A 23 29.06 8.33 -8.74
CA LEU A 23 27.88 7.47 -8.82
C LEU A 23 27.81 6.74 -10.16
N THR A 24 28.17 7.41 -11.27
CA THR A 24 28.26 6.78 -12.60
C THR A 24 29.31 5.66 -12.63
N GLN A 25 30.45 5.86 -11.96
CA GLN A 25 31.46 4.81 -11.83
C GLN A 25 30.96 3.61 -11.01
N LEU A 26 30.09 3.84 -10.01
CA LEU A 26 29.55 2.79 -9.14
C LEU A 26 28.48 1.93 -9.81
N VAL A 27 27.53 2.57 -10.52
CA VAL A 27 26.34 1.88 -11.04
C VAL A 27 26.26 1.84 -12.57
N GLY A 28 27.23 2.45 -13.27
CA GLY A 28 27.22 2.62 -14.72
C GLY A 28 26.36 3.83 -15.16
N ALA A 29 26.58 4.28 -16.39
CA ALA A 29 25.87 5.45 -16.95
C ALA A 29 24.34 5.24 -16.98
N GLU A 30 23.89 4.03 -17.30
CA GLU A 30 22.46 3.68 -17.33
C GLU A 30 21.81 3.65 -15.95
N GLY A 31 22.61 3.60 -14.88
CA GLY A 31 22.15 3.63 -13.50
C GLY A 31 21.96 5.04 -12.93
N VAL A 32 22.38 6.10 -13.64
CA VAL A 32 22.26 7.49 -13.20
C VAL A 32 21.43 8.28 -14.21
N ARG A 33 20.38 8.95 -13.71
CA ARG A 33 19.51 9.81 -14.54
C ARG A 33 19.47 11.20 -13.96
N THR A 34 19.68 12.21 -14.82
CA THR A 34 19.71 13.63 -14.45
C THR A 34 18.79 14.49 -15.33
N ASP A 35 18.12 13.86 -16.30
CA ASP A 35 17.18 14.54 -17.18
C ASP A 35 15.93 15.04 -16.43
N LEU A 36 15.37 16.15 -16.91
CA LEU A 36 14.27 16.84 -16.25
C LEU A 36 13.01 15.97 -16.12
N ALA A 37 12.70 15.15 -17.13
CA ALA A 37 11.50 14.31 -17.13
C ALA A 37 11.59 13.22 -16.05
N SER A 38 12.74 12.53 -15.94
CA SER A 38 12.98 11.56 -14.87
C SER A 38 12.96 12.21 -13.49
N ARG A 39 13.58 13.38 -13.33
CA ARG A 39 13.60 14.12 -12.06
C ARG A 39 12.18 14.52 -11.63
N ALA A 40 11.39 15.08 -12.53
CA ALA A 40 9.99 15.42 -12.28
C ALA A 40 9.17 14.19 -11.88
N LEU A 41 9.31 13.07 -12.59
CA LEU A 41 8.63 11.82 -12.30
C LEU A 41 8.96 11.26 -10.91
N HIS A 42 10.21 11.41 -10.45
CA HIS A 42 10.65 10.96 -9.14
C HIS A 42 10.37 11.97 -8.00
N SER A 43 9.81 13.12 -8.33
CA SER A 43 9.43 14.18 -7.37
C SER A 43 7.91 14.25 -7.13
N GLN A 44 7.19 13.19 -7.48
CA GLN A 44 5.74 13.09 -7.30
C GLN A 44 5.34 11.70 -6.82
N ASP A 45 4.22 11.63 -6.11
CA ASP A 45 3.52 10.38 -5.82
C ASP A 45 2.11 10.39 -6.45
N ILE A 46 1.30 9.39 -6.16
CA ILE A 46 -0.07 9.29 -6.71
C ILE A 46 -0.94 10.47 -6.26
N TRP A 47 -0.72 10.97 -5.02
CA TRP A 47 -1.49 12.07 -4.45
C TRP A 47 -0.96 13.44 -4.85
N SER A 48 0.35 13.66 -4.75
CA SER A 48 0.95 15.01 -4.75
C SER A 48 2.21 15.11 -5.59
N ASN A 49 2.52 16.35 -5.99
CA ASN A 49 3.83 16.73 -6.47
C ASN A 49 4.61 17.34 -5.30
N ALA A 50 5.93 17.14 -5.26
CA ALA A 50 6.79 17.77 -4.27
C ALA A 50 6.96 19.28 -4.57
N SER A 51 7.24 20.05 -3.51
CA SER A 51 7.70 21.45 -3.65
C SER A 51 9.14 21.54 -4.17
N GLU A 52 9.92 20.51 -3.97
CA GLU A 52 11.30 20.38 -4.42
C GLU A 52 11.40 19.32 -5.53
N THR A 53 12.45 19.41 -6.33
CA THR A 53 12.73 18.40 -7.37
C THR A 53 14.00 17.64 -7.00
N VAL A 54 13.99 16.30 -7.12
CA VAL A 54 15.23 15.52 -6.94
C VAL A 54 16.29 15.98 -7.94
N ASP A 55 17.54 16.06 -7.51
CA ASP A 55 18.65 16.49 -8.38
C ASP A 55 19.05 15.39 -9.35
N LEU A 56 19.01 14.14 -8.91
CA LEU A 56 19.36 12.98 -9.69
C LEU A 56 18.65 11.72 -9.18
N ILE A 57 18.61 10.71 -10.03
CA ILE A 57 18.11 9.37 -9.71
C ILE A 57 19.27 8.39 -9.86
N VAL A 58 19.42 7.48 -8.89
CA VAL A 58 20.43 6.42 -8.93
C VAL A 58 19.78 5.07 -8.72
N ALA A 59 20.04 4.12 -9.60
CA ALA A 59 19.45 2.78 -9.62
C ALA A 59 20.53 1.69 -9.44
N PRO A 60 20.89 1.30 -8.21
CA PRO A 60 21.79 0.19 -7.96
C PRO A 60 21.15 -1.15 -8.36
N THR A 61 21.98 -2.14 -8.72
CA THR A 61 21.56 -3.50 -9.11
C THR A 61 22.08 -4.58 -8.17
N SER A 62 22.78 -4.19 -7.10
CA SER A 62 23.32 -5.12 -6.10
C SER A 62 23.50 -4.45 -4.75
N LEU A 63 23.60 -5.27 -3.69
CA LEU A 63 23.87 -4.81 -2.33
C LEU A 63 25.18 -4.02 -2.22
N ASP A 64 26.26 -4.45 -2.92
CA ASP A 64 27.53 -3.73 -2.94
C ASP A 64 27.38 -2.33 -3.54
N GLN A 65 26.73 -2.22 -4.70
CA GLN A 65 26.44 -0.91 -5.28
C GLN A 65 25.60 -0.04 -4.36
N LEU A 66 24.55 -0.61 -3.75
CA LEU A 66 23.66 0.12 -2.84
C LEU A 66 24.41 0.72 -1.65
N THR A 67 25.29 -0.07 -0.98
CA THR A 67 26.08 0.41 0.17
C THR A 67 26.97 1.60 -0.21
N ARG A 68 27.66 1.49 -1.35
CA ARG A 68 28.57 2.51 -1.84
C ARG A 68 27.84 3.77 -2.33
N VAL A 69 26.70 3.60 -3.00
CA VAL A 69 25.86 4.72 -3.46
C VAL A 69 25.32 5.52 -2.27
N VAL A 70 24.76 4.85 -1.25
CA VAL A 70 24.24 5.52 -0.06
C VAL A 70 25.35 6.28 0.64
N ALA A 71 26.51 5.64 0.91
CA ALA A 71 27.64 6.29 1.55
C ALA A 71 28.15 7.51 0.77
N ALA A 72 28.31 7.40 -0.55
CA ALA A 72 28.79 8.51 -1.38
C ALA A 72 27.81 9.70 -1.38
N ALA A 73 26.51 9.44 -1.49
CA ALA A 73 25.50 10.49 -1.49
C ALA A 73 25.42 11.22 -0.13
N THR A 74 25.38 10.49 0.97
CA THR A 74 25.29 11.08 2.33
C THR A 74 26.56 11.83 2.70
N GLN A 75 27.74 11.31 2.34
CA GLN A 75 29.05 12.02 2.52
C GLN A 75 29.12 13.31 1.71
N ALA A 76 28.51 13.34 0.53
CA ALA A 76 28.40 14.55 -0.28
C ALA A 76 27.30 15.52 0.21
N GLY A 77 26.63 15.23 1.32
CA GLY A 77 25.57 16.06 1.90
C GLY A 77 24.25 16.02 1.14
N TYR A 78 23.98 14.94 0.39
CA TYR A 78 22.69 14.72 -0.26
C TYR A 78 21.72 14.00 0.67
N ALA A 79 20.47 14.43 0.64
CA ALA A 79 19.38 13.62 1.16
C ALA A 79 19.13 12.42 0.21
N VAL A 80 18.82 11.27 0.77
CA VAL A 80 18.53 10.03 0.03
C VAL A 80 17.08 9.66 0.24
N ALA A 81 16.28 9.69 -0.83
CA ALA A 81 14.87 9.30 -0.80
C ALA A 81 14.72 7.89 -1.42
N PRO A 82 14.61 6.81 -0.62
CA PRO A 82 14.43 5.46 -1.14
C PRO A 82 13.07 5.33 -1.82
N ARG A 83 13.06 4.77 -3.03
CA ARG A 83 11.86 4.59 -3.84
C ARG A 83 11.83 3.19 -4.46
N GLY A 84 10.72 2.48 -4.27
CA GLY A 84 10.37 1.30 -5.05
C GLY A 84 9.67 1.70 -6.35
N ALA A 85 8.47 1.20 -6.58
CA ALA A 85 7.69 1.54 -7.77
C ALA A 85 6.97 2.91 -7.71
N GLY A 86 6.98 3.59 -6.56
CA GLY A 86 6.34 4.89 -6.41
C GLY A 86 4.82 4.85 -6.21
N MET A 87 4.29 3.75 -5.69
CA MET A 87 2.84 3.55 -5.52
C MET A 87 2.27 4.15 -4.23
N SER A 88 3.04 4.96 -3.50
CA SER A 88 2.57 5.69 -2.33
C SER A 88 1.68 6.88 -2.74
N TYR A 89 0.80 7.26 -1.82
CA TYR A 89 -0.08 8.44 -1.90
C TYR A 89 -0.06 9.24 -0.59
N THR A 90 1.03 9.09 0.18
CA THR A 90 1.24 9.72 1.49
C THR A 90 2.50 10.59 1.54
N SER A 91 2.98 11.02 0.37
CA SER A 91 4.19 11.84 0.20
C SER A 91 5.45 11.20 0.80
N ALA A 92 5.49 9.85 0.88
CA ALA A 92 6.45 9.12 1.69
C ALA A 92 7.90 9.25 1.20
N TYR A 93 8.12 9.39 -0.10
CA TYR A 93 9.46 9.39 -0.73
C TYR A 93 9.74 10.64 -1.57
N ILE A 94 8.79 11.58 -1.68
CA ILE A 94 9.00 12.80 -2.47
C ILE A 94 10.00 13.73 -1.77
N PRO A 95 10.82 14.50 -2.52
CA PRO A 95 11.83 15.37 -1.93
C PRO A 95 11.20 16.50 -1.11
N THR A 96 11.82 16.84 0.01
CA THR A 96 11.45 17.96 0.88
C THR A 96 12.58 18.95 1.08
N LYS A 97 13.76 18.66 0.55
CA LYS A 97 14.96 19.49 0.64
C LYS A 97 15.66 19.55 -0.71
N PRO A 98 16.34 20.67 -1.03
CA PRO A 98 17.34 20.70 -2.09
C PRO A 98 18.43 19.62 -1.86
N ARG A 99 19.19 19.31 -2.89
CA ARG A 99 20.23 18.26 -2.85
C ARG A 99 19.65 16.91 -2.42
N THR A 100 18.57 16.50 -3.05
CA THR A 100 17.96 15.17 -2.81
C THR A 100 18.23 14.25 -3.99
N MET A 101 18.74 13.06 -3.69
CA MET A 101 18.87 11.94 -4.62
C MET A 101 17.69 10.97 -4.44
N SER A 102 16.98 10.67 -5.52
CA SER A 102 16.05 9.53 -5.51
C SER A 102 16.83 8.23 -5.70
N LEU A 103 16.73 7.33 -4.74
CA LEU A 103 17.36 6.02 -4.78
C LEU A 103 16.34 5.01 -5.30
N ASP A 104 16.45 4.67 -6.59
CA ASP A 104 15.52 3.79 -7.30
C ASP A 104 15.92 2.33 -7.11
N LEU A 105 15.19 1.62 -6.27
CA LEU A 105 15.45 0.20 -5.94
C LEU A 105 14.78 -0.78 -6.90
N SER A 106 14.11 -0.32 -7.94
CA SER A 106 13.34 -1.17 -8.86
C SER A 106 14.18 -2.18 -9.63
N LYS A 107 15.50 -2.00 -9.71
CA LYS A 107 16.44 -2.93 -10.36
C LYS A 107 17.05 -3.97 -9.41
N MET A 108 16.77 -3.88 -8.12
CA MET A 108 17.06 -4.92 -7.14
C MET A 108 15.80 -5.75 -6.94
N ASP A 109 15.44 -6.58 -7.92
CA ASP A 109 14.11 -7.19 -8.09
C ASP A 109 14.09 -8.72 -8.01
N LYS A 110 15.21 -9.35 -7.64
CA LYS A 110 15.35 -10.81 -7.67
C LYS A 110 14.70 -11.49 -6.48
N VAL A 111 14.18 -12.69 -6.72
CA VAL A 111 13.96 -13.71 -5.69
C VAL A 111 15.30 -14.42 -5.50
N LEU A 112 15.96 -14.18 -4.36
CA LEU A 112 17.33 -14.66 -4.10
C LEU A 112 17.34 -16.13 -3.68
N GLU A 113 16.40 -16.53 -2.83
CA GLU A 113 16.34 -17.88 -2.28
C GLU A 113 14.91 -18.24 -1.91
N ILE A 114 14.49 -19.45 -2.21
CA ILE A 114 13.26 -20.06 -1.71
C ILE A 114 13.68 -21.34 -0.98
N ASP A 115 13.48 -21.37 0.33
CA ASP A 115 13.78 -22.53 1.17
C ASP A 115 12.46 -23.16 1.64
N PRO A 116 12.05 -24.28 1.02
CA PRO A 116 10.84 -25.01 1.41
C PRO A 116 11.00 -25.81 2.71
N ASP A 117 12.21 -26.12 3.13
CA ASP A 117 12.49 -26.90 4.32
C ASP A 117 12.40 -26.01 5.57
N ASP A 118 13.02 -24.82 5.52
CA ASP A 118 12.93 -23.80 6.58
C ASP A 118 11.69 -22.88 6.41
N MET A 119 10.89 -23.08 5.36
CA MET A 119 9.68 -22.28 5.06
C MET A 119 9.96 -20.78 5.01
N THR A 120 11.01 -20.39 4.29
CA THR A 120 11.39 -18.98 4.09
C THR A 120 11.61 -18.64 2.63
N VAL A 121 11.51 -17.35 2.31
CA VAL A 121 11.92 -16.79 1.02
C VAL A 121 12.67 -15.50 1.26
N THR A 122 13.80 -15.30 0.57
CA THR A 122 14.57 -14.06 0.58
C THR A 122 14.48 -13.40 -0.78
N VAL A 123 14.11 -12.12 -0.79
CA VAL A 123 13.97 -11.30 -2.00
C VAL A 123 14.73 -9.99 -1.86
N GLU A 124 15.12 -9.40 -2.99
CA GLU A 124 15.58 -8.01 -3.04
C GLU A 124 14.41 -7.03 -2.86
N ALA A 125 14.68 -5.83 -2.37
CA ALA A 125 13.66 -4.84 -2.00
C ALA A 125 12.78 -4.37 -3.16
N GLY A 126 13.29 -4.40 -4.39
CA GLY A 126 12.57 -4.05 -5.61
C GLY A 126 11.73 -5.18 -6.21
N CYS A 127 11.80 -6.40 -5.65
CA CYS A 127 10.94 -7.51 -6.08
C CYS A 127 9.47 -7.13 -5.88
N THR A 128 8.62 -7.31 -6.90
CA THR A 128 7.18 -7.04 -6.77
C THR A 128 6.46 -8.18 -6.07
N TRP A 129 5.30 -7.90 -5.46
CA TRP A 129 4.48 -8.93 -4.84
C TRP A 129 3.98 -9.95 -5.86
N ALA A 130 3.71 -9.54 -7.10
CA ALA A 130 3.33 -10.43 -8.18
C ALA A 130 4.48 -11.38 -8.54
N THR A 131 5.70 -10.86 -8.75
CA THR A 131 6.90 -11.67 -9.03
C THR A 131 7.15 -12.70 -7.92
N LEU A 132 7.04 -12.28 -6.66
CA LEU A 132 7.19 -13.17 -5.51
C LEU A 132 6.11 -14.27 -5.52
N ASN A 133 4.84 -13.91 -5.71
CA ASN A 133 3.73 -14.86 -5.77
C ASN A 133 3.91 -15.88 -6.91
N ASP A 134 4.34 -15.43 -8.09
CA ASP A 134 4.55 -16.27 -9.27
C ASP A 134 5.72 -17.24 -9.07
N ALA A 135 6.77 -16.82 -8.36
CA ALA A 135 7.89 -17.70 -8.01
C ALA A 135 7.50 -18.80 -6.99
N LEU A 136 6.58 -18.48 -6.06
CA LEU A 136 6.15 -19.40 -5.00
C LEU A 136 5.02 -20.34 -5.44
N ALA A 137 4.15 -19.90 -6.35
CA ALA A 137 2.96 -20.66 -6.75
C ALA A 137 3.24 -22.07 -7.29
N PRO A 138 4.25 -22.31 -8.16
CA PRO A 138 4.57 -23.65 -8.66
C PRO A 138 5.06 -24.62 -7.57
N LYS A 139 5.49 -24.08 -6.41
CA LYS A 139 5.96 -24.86 -5.26
C LYS A 139 4.84 -25.15 -4.25
N GLY A 140 3.61 -24.72 -4.51
CA GLY A 140 2.48 -24.83 -3.59
C GLY A 140 2.67 -23.97 -2.33
N LEU A 141 3.46 -22.87 -2.42
CA LEU A 141 3.80 -22.00 -1.32
C LEU A 141 3.25 -20.57 -1.55
N ARG A 142 3.08 -19.83 -0.47
CA ARG A 142 2.85 -18.38 -0.47
C ARG A 142 3.35 -17.75 0.84
N THR A 143 3.50 -16.45 0.87
CA THR A 143 3.63 -15.70 2.13
C THR A 143 2.25 -15.60 2.83
N PRO A 144 2.16 -15.48 4.17
CA PRO A 144 0.89 -15.30 4.89
C PRO A 144 0.13 -14.07 4.41
N PHE A 145 0.68 -12.87 4.60
CA PHE A 145 0.31 -11.70 3.80
C PHE A 145 0.98 -11.83 2.43
N TRP A 146 0.23 -11.77 1.35
CA TRP A 146 0.76 -12.08 0.03
C TRP A 146 0.61 -10.97 -1.01
N GLY A 147 0.14 -9.78 -0.61
CA GLY A 147 0.28 -8.55 -1.38
C GLY A 147 -0.90 -7.58 -1.28
N PRO A 148 -0.68 -6.32 -1.65
CA PRO A 148 -1.74 -5.33 -1.86
C PRO A 148 -2.35 -5.49 -3.26
N MET A 149 -3.49 -4.86 -3.52
CA MET A 149 -4.10 -4.80 -4.86
C MET A 149 -3.14 -4.21 -5.92
N SER A 150 -2.21 -3.35 -5.51
CA SER A 150 -1.17 -2.79 -6.37
C SER A 150 0.03 -3.72 -6.61
N GLY A 151 -0.05 -4.98 -6.18
CA GLY A 151 1.08 -5.92 -6.14
C GLY A 151 1.71 -6.24 -7.49
N LEU A 152 1.03 -5.95 -8.61
CA LEU A 152 1.62 -6.03 -9.95
C LEU A 152 2.84 -5.11 -10.09
N THR A 153 2.82 -3.96 -9.42
CA THR A 153 3.84 -2.91 -9.54
C THR A 153 4.54 -2.66 -8.21
N SER A 154 3.81 -2.64 -7.09
CA SER A 154 4.39 -2.33 -5.78
C SER A 154 5.37 -3.40 -5.33
N THR A 155 6.48 -2.93 -4.74
CA THR A 155 7.62 -3.77 -4.34
C THR A 155 7.50 -4.23 -2.90
N VAL A 156 8.14 -5.36 -2.56
CA VAL A 156 8.17 -5.90 -1.19
C VAL A 156 8.80 -4.90 -0.23
N GLY A 157 9.95 -4.30 -0.59
CA GLY A 157 10.63 -3.31 0.25
C GLY A 157 9.82 -2.04 0.48
N GLY A 158 9.13 -1.54 -0.57
CA GLY A 158 8.21 -0.41 -0.45
C GLY A 158 7.00 -0.73 0.42
N GLY A 159 6.43 -1.93 0.24
CA GLY A 159 5.32 -2.42 1.04
C GLY A 159 5.63 -2.54 2.52
N LEU A 160 6.82 -3.03 2.88
CA LEU A 160 7.27 -3.08 4.28
C LEU A 160 7.54 -1.71 4.86
N SER A 161 8.13 -0.80 4.07
CA SER A 161 8.40 0.58 4.52
C SER A 161 7.11 1.36 4.82
N GLN A 162 5.99 0.96 4.22
CA GLN A 162 4.68 1.59 4.36
C GLN A 162 3.67 0.74 5.16
N LEU A 163 3.96 -0.52 5.49
CA LEU A 163 3.02 -1.47 6.12
C LEU A 163 1.76 -1.66 5.27
N ASN A 164 1.92 -2.15 4.05
CA ASN A 164 0.75 -2.40 3.22
C ASN A 164 -0.15 -3.53 3.76
N ALA A 165 -1.42 -3.47 3.38
CA ALA A 165 -2.47 -4.39 3.75
C ALA A 165 -3.26 -4.82 2.51
N MET A 166 -3.98 -5.90 2.55
CA MET A 166 -5.05 -6.41 1.70
C MET A 166 -5.11 -7.94 1.73
N LEU A 167 -4.39 -8.61 0.81
CA LEU A 167 -4.51 -10.06 0.63
C LEU A 167 -3.82 -10.81 1.78
N GLY A 168 -4.59 -11.58 2.53
CA GLY A 168 -4.15 -12.27 3.75
C GLY A 168 -4.23 -11.42 5.01
N ALA A 169 -4.53 -10.12 4.90
CA ALA A 169 -4.52 -9.22 6.05
C ALA A 169 -5.58 -9.57 7.11
N GLY A 170 -6.72 -10.11 6.70
CA GLY A 170 -7.80 -10.50 7.61
C GLY A 170 -7.39 -11.56 8.64
N ARG A 171 -6.47 -12.45 8.27
CA ARG A 171 -5.95 -13.49 9.17
C ARG A 171 -4.54 -13.22 9.68
N TYR A 172 -3.68 -12.61 8.86
CA TYR A 172 -2.25 -12.54 9.11
C TYR A 172 -1.71 -11.13 9.37
N GLY A 173 -2.56 -10.11 9.36
CA GLY A 173 -2.14 -8.72 9.58
C GLY A 173 -1.41 -8.10 8.38
N THR A 174 -0.59 -7.09 8.64
CA THR A 174 0.17 -6.38 7.61
C THR A 174 1.33 -7.20 7.06
N SER A 175 1.97 -6.68 6.02
CA SER A 175 3.19 -7.30 5.45
C SER A 175 4.31 -7.54 6.47
N SER A 176 4.39 -6.72 7.53
CA SER A 176 5.43 -6.85 8.58
C SER A 176 5.32 -8.13 9.39
N GLU A 177 4.11 -8.70 9.51
CA GLU A 177 3.89 -9.95 10.26
C GLU A 177 4.50 -11.19 9.57
N SER A 178 4.84 -11.06 8.30
CA SER A 178 5.49 -12.11 7.53
C SER A 178 7.02 -12.04 7.55
N VAL A 179 7.61 -10.95 8.08
CA VAL A 179 9.07 -10.72 8.07
C VAL A 179 9.75 -11.58 9.13
N VAL A 180 10.81 -12.28 8.74
CA VAL A 180 11.73 -12.99 9.65
C VAL A 180 13.11 -12.35 9.74
N GLY A 181 13.54 -11.59 8.74
CA GLY A 181 14.80 -10.88 8.78
C GLY A 181 14.96 -9.87 7.66
N LEU A 182 15.81 -8.88 7.90
CA LEU A 182 16.13 -7.81 6.95
C LEU A 182 17.65 -7.63 6.84
N THR A 183 18.10 -7.29 5.63
CA THR A 183 19.40 -6.68 5.37
C THR A 183 19.13 -5.20 5.05
N VAL A 184 19.67 -4.31 5.88
CA VAL A 184 19.43 -2.86 5.81
C VAL A 184 20.76 -2.14 5.62
N VAL A 185 20.80 -1.17 4.71
CA VAL A 185 21.94 -0.27 4.49
C VAL A 185 21.70 1.02 5.27
N LEU A 186 22.61 1.35 6.19
CA LEU A 186 22.58 2.56 7.02
C LEU A 186 23.14 3.78 6.26
N ALA A 187 23.00 4.96 6.83
CA ALA A 187 23.44 6.21 6.21
C ALA A 187 24.92 6.25 5.84
N ASP A 188 25.77 5.57 6.60
CA ASP A 188 27.22 5.46 6.34
C ASP A 188 27.61 4.31 5.39
N GLY A 189 26.62 3.63 4.81
CA GLY A 189 26.81 2.48 3.91
C GLY A 189 27.04 1.16 4.64
N LYS A 190 27.10 1.12 5.97
CA LYS A 190 27.21 -0.13 6.72
C LYS A 190 25.94 -0.98 6.58
N ILE A 191 26.14 -2.29 6.66
CA ILE A 191 25.07 -3.27 6.61
C ILE A 191 24.68 -3.68 8.03
N LEU A 192 23.39 -3.50 8.34
CA LEU A 192 22.75 -4.04 9.53
C LEU A 192 21.87 -5.22 9.14
N ARG A 193 21.96 -6.33 9.89
CA ARG A 193 21.13 -7.50 9.71
C ARG A 193 20.26 -7.71 10.94
N THR A 194 19.01 -8.13 10.76
CA THR A 194 18.06 -8.37 11.84
C THR A 194 17.71 -9.85 11.98
N GLY A 195 17.06 -10.22 13.08
CA GLY A 195 16.68 -11.61 13.36
C GLY A 195 17.88 -12.54 13.54
N ALA A 196 17.69 -13.82 13.32
CA ALA A 196 18.72 -14.85 13.48
C ALA A 196 19.95 -14.63 12.58
N ARG A 197 19.80 -13.96 11.44
CA ARG A 197 20.91 -13.65 10.51
C ARG A 197 21.94 -12.72 11.14
N SER A 198 21.57 -11.89 12.13
CA SER A 198 22.49 -11.00 12.85
C SER A 198 23.54 -11.76 13.66
N ALA A 199 23.27 -13.01 14.03
CA ALA A 199 24.20 -13.89 14.75
C ALA A 199 25.23 -14.61 13.85
N GLY A 200 25.39 -14.17 12.59
CA GLY A 200 26.33 -14.78 11.65
C GLY A 200 25.84 -16.12 11.05
N ARG A 201 24.58 -16.46 11.22
CA ARG A 201 23.98 -17.65 10.60
C ARG A 201 23.58 -17.36 9.15
N ASN A 202 23.70 -18.36 8.29
CA ASN A 202 23.36 -18.19 6.86
C ASN A 202 21.85 -18.08 6.63
N SER A 203 21.01 -18.78 7.43
CA SER A 203 19.55 -18.74 7.30
C SER A 203 18.92 -17.76 8.30
N PRO A 204 18.15 -16.78 7.84
CA PRO A 204 17.38 -15.86 8.69
C PRO A 204 16.01 -16.49 9.05
N PHE A 205 15.99 -17.62 9.75
CA PHE A 205 14.77 -18.41 10.00
C PHE A 205 13.90 -17.90 11.16
N TYR A 206 14.40 -16.97 11.98
CA TYR A 206 13.70 -16.52 13.18
C TYR A 206 13.86 -15.02 13.43
N ARG A 207 12.73 -14.32 13.63
CA ARG A 207 12.68 -12.86 13.78
C ARG A 207 13.17 -12.37 15.14
N ASN A 208 12.67 -12.99 16.22
CA ASN A 208 12.76 -12.47 17.59
C ASN A 208 13.99 -13.03 18.34
N TYR A 209 15.15 -13.01 17.72
CA TYR A 209 16.39 -13.38 18.38
C TYR A 209 16.91 -12.20 19.22
N GLY A 210 16.32 -12.02 20.41
CA GLY A 210 16.45 -10.82 21.24
C GLY A 210 15.35 -9.79 20.92
N PRO A 211 15.61 -8.48 21.18
CA PRO A 211 14.69 -7.41 20.80
C PRO A 211 14.38 -7.41 19.28
N ASP A 212 13.16 -7.10 18.93
CA ASP A 212 12.70 -7.09 17.53
C ASP A 212 13.28 -5.91 16.73
N LEU A 213 14.50 -6.08 16.22
CA LEU A 213 15.11 -5.09 15.35
C LEU A 213 14.45 -5.04 13.96
N ALA A 214 13.80 -6.11 13.50
CA ALA A 214 13.11 -6.08 12.21
C ALA A 214 11.91 -5.13 12.25
N GLY A 215 11.19 -5.08 13.37
CA GLY A 215 10.07 -4.17 13.58
C GLY A 215 10.46 -2.69 13.45
N LEU A 216 11.69 -2.32 13.84
CA LEU A 216 12.18 -0.94 13.72
C LEU A 216 12.21 -0.45 12.27
N PHE A 217 12.47 -1.33 11.31
CA PHE A 217 12.56 -1.01 9.89
C PHE A 217 11.26 -1.32 9.11
N CYS A 218 10.21 -1.75 9.79
CA CYS A 218 8.88 -1.93 9.21
C CYS A 218 8.00 -0.69 9.50
N GLY A 219 7.37 -0.11 8.48
CA GLY A 219 6.59 1.12 8.63
C GLY A 219 7.41 2.38 8.85
N ASP A 220 8.72 2.28 8.67
CA ASP A 220 9.68 3.37 8.91
C ASP A 220 9.80 4.39 7.77
N ALA A 221 9.11 4.19 6.66
CA ALA A 221 9.25 4.99 5.43
C ALA A 221 10.73 5.15 4.96
N GLY A 222 11.64 4.28 5.41
CA GLY A 222 13.07 4.34 5.08
C GLY A 222 13.87 5.39 5.85
N VAL A 223 13.36 5.94 6.96
CA VAL A 223 14.08 6.97 7.75
C VAL A 223 15.22 6.39 8.58
N PHE A 224 15.17 5.11 8.94
CA PHE A 224 16.21 4.45 9.74
C PHE A 224 17.25 3.72 8.90
N GLY A 225 16.92 3.39 7.65
CA GLY A 225 17.80 2.66 6.75
C GLY A 225 17.12 2.24 5.47
N VAL A 226 17.92 1.90 4.47
CA VAL A 226 17.45 1.41 3.17
C VAL A 226 17.38 -0.12 3.21
N LYS A 227 16.20 -0.69 3.11
CA LYS A 227 16.00 -2.15 3.00
C LYS A 227 16.59 -2.63 1.67
N ALA A 228 17.48 -3.60 1.73
CA ALA A 228 18.12 -4.19 0.55
C ALA A 228 17.58 -5.59 0.26
N GLU A 229 17.54 -6.45 1.27
CA GLU A 229 17.04 -7.82 1.18
C GLU A 229 16.03 -8.08 2.30
N ILE A 230 15.00 -8.82 1.97
CA ILE A 230 13.89 -9.14 2.88
C ILE A 230 13.68 -10.63 2.90
N THR A 231 13.71 -11.24 4.10
CA THR A 231 13.30 -12.62 4.28
C THR A 231 11.93 -12.68 4.90
N LEU A 232 11.02 -13.40 4.24
CA LEU A 232 9.63 -13.61 4.65
C LEU A 232 9.42 -15.08 4.97
N ARG A 233 8.58 -15.37 5.97
CA ARG A 233 8.12 -16.73 6.24
C ARG A 233 7.13 -17.19 5.17
N LEU A 234 7.10 -18.49 4.93
CA LEU A 234 6.19 -19.13 4.00
C LEU A 234 5.11 -19.93 4.74
N ILE A 235 4.01 -20.14 4.04
CA ILE A 235 2.97 -21.11 4.36
C ILE A 235 2.65 -21.92 3.10
N ARG A 236 2.11 -23.13 3.29
CA ARG A 236 1.53 -23.86 2.16
C ARG A 236 0.30 -23.14 1.67
N ARG A 237 0.09 -23.11 0.36
CA ARG A 237 -1.17 -22.61 -0.20
C ARG A 237 -2.33 -23.42 0.34
N PRO A 238 -3.43 -22.79 0.71
CA PRO A 238 -4.64 -23.50 1.10
C PRO A 238 -5.15 -24.40 -0.02
N ASP A 239 -5.59 -25.62 0.33
CA ASP A 239 -6.13 -26.58 -0.65
C ASP A 239 -7.61 -26.29 -0.98
N HIS A 240 -8.32 -25.61 -0.07
CA HIS A 240 -9.74 -25.33 -0.16
C HIS A 240 -10.04 -23.87 0.11
N GLU A 241 -11.00 -23.32 -0.64
CA GLU A 241 -11.46 -21.93 -0.54
C GLU A 241 -12.99 -21.87 -0.52
N GLY A 242 -13.53 -20.98 0.27
CA GLY A 242 -14.95 -20.67 0.35
C GLY A 242 -15.20 -19.18 0.14
N PHE A 243 -16.29 -18.83 -0.54
CA PHE A 243 -16.60 -17.48 -0.97
C PHE A 243 -18.01 -17.11 -0.57
N LEU A 244 -18.15 -15.95 0.06
CA LEU A 244 -19.42 -15.34 0.43
C LEU A 244 -19.47 -13.89 0.00
N SER A 245 -20.66 -13.41 -0.28
CA SER A 245 -20.95 -11.98 -0.44
C SER A 245 -22.30 -11.66 0.17
N PHE A 246 -22.37 -10.53 0.87
CA PHE A 246 -23.60 -10.04 1.51
C PHE A 246 -23.81 -8.57 1.20
N SER A 247 -25.05 -8.15 1.09
CA SER A 247 -25.45 -6.74 1.08
C SER A 247 -26.08 -6.33 2.40
N PHE A 248 -25.92 -5.05 2.75
CA PHE A 248 -26.43 -4.42 3.97
C PHE A 248 -27.06 -3.07 3.65
N LYS A 249 -28.13 -2.72 4.34
CA LYS A 249 -28.79 -1.40 4.19
C LYS A 249 -28.10 -0.27 4.95
N SER A 250 -27.22 -0.60 5.91
CA SER A 250 -26.48 0.41 6.67
C SER A 250 -24.99 0.02 6.84
N GLY A 251 -24.12 1.05 6.88
CA GLY A 251 -22.71 0.86 7.16
C GLY A 251 -22.44 0.38 8.59
N GLU A 252 -23.31 0.72 9.54
CA GLU A 252 -23.22 0.25 10.92
C GLU A 252 -23.40 -1.27 11.02
N ASP A 253 -24.42 -1.83 10.35
CA ASP A 253 -24.66 -3.27 10.31
C ASP A 253 -23.50 -4.01 9.64
N LEU A 254 -23.01 -3.46 8.52
CA LEU A 254 -21.86 -3.98 7.82
C LEU A 254 -20.62 -4.05 8.73
N LEU A 255 -20.25 -2.92 9.35
CA LEU A 255 -19.04 -2.83 10.18
C LEU A 255 -19.16 -3.70 11.45
N THR A 256 -20.35 -3.81 12.02
CA THR A 256 -20.60 -4.71 13.16
C THR A 256 -20.40 -6.17 12.75
N ALA A 257 -20.96 -6.58 11.63
CA ALA A 257 -20.76 -7.93 11.08
C ALA A 257 -19.27 -8.21 10.75
N MET A 258 -18.59 -7.27 10.10
CA MET A 258 -17.16 -7.40 9.82
C MET A 258 -16.32 -7.53 11.09
N GLY A 259 -16.64 -6.74 12.12
CA GLY A 259 -15.96 -6.83 13.43
C GLY A 259 -16.14 -8.20 14.09
N GLU A 260 -17.32 -8.79 13.99
CA GLU A 260 -17.57 -10.12 14.55
C GLU A 260 -16.87 -11.23 13.74
N ILE A 261 -16.88 -11.15 12.41
CA ILE A 261 -16.13 -12.06 11.54
C ILE A 261 -14.63 -12.00 11.85
N ALA A 262 -14.10 -10.79 12.06
CA ALA A 262 -12.70 -10.61 12.44
C ALA A 262 -12.38 -11.27 13.79
N ARG A 263 -13.24 -11.10 14.83
CA ARG A 263 -13.07 -11.76 16.14
C ARG A 263 -13.01 -13.27 16.03
N GLN A 264 -13.80 -13.86 15.12
CA GLN A 264 -13.81 -15.31 14.90
C GLN A 264 -12.58 -15.80 14.14
N GLY A 265 -11.88 -14.93 13.41
CA GLY A 265 -10.68 -15.27 12.63
C GLY A 265 -10.95 -16.24 11.46
N VAL A 266 -12.19 -16.36 11.01
CA VAL A 266 -12.61 -17.35 9.98
C VAL A 266 -12.26 -16.89 8.55
N ALA A 267 -12.17 -15.59 8.30
CA ALA A 267 -11.88 -15.04 6.97
C ALA A 267 -10.39 -14.76 6.79
N SER A 268 -9.81 -15.19 5.68
CA SER A 268 -8.48 -14.76 5.25
C SER A 268 -8.49 -13.34 4.69
N GLU A 269 -9.55 -12.98 3.98
CA GLU A 269 -9.82 -11.63 3.49
C GLU A 269 -11.28 -11.26 3.70
N THR A 270 -11.50 -10.01 4.09
CA THR A 270 -12.79 -9.33 3.95
C THR A 270 -12.56 -8.03 3.18
N CYS A 271 -13.37 -7.78 2.17
CA CYS A 271 -13.32 -6.56 1.38
C CYS A 271 -14.75 -6.03 1.23
N ALA A 272 -14.99 -4.81 1.69
CA ALA A 272 -16.33 -4.25 1.67
C ALA A 272 -16.34 -2.86 1.03
N PHE A 273 -17.47 -2.52 0.42
CA PHE A 273 -17.67 -1.29 -0.32
C PHE A 273 -18.97 -0.61 0.11
N ASP A 274 -18.95 0.71 0.12
CA ASP A 274 -20.16 1.51 0.17
C ASP A 274 -20.85 1.56 -1.21
N PRO A 275 -22.08 2.10 -1.30
CA PRO A 275 -22.80 2.24 -2.55
C PRO A 275 -22.03 3.02 -3.63
N ASN A 276 -21.34 4.10 -3.24
CA ASN A 276 -20.60 4.94 -4.18
C ASN A 276 -19.40 4.21 -4.79
N MET A 277 -18.60 3.54 -3.96
CA MET A 277 -17.47 2.74 -4.44
C MET A 277 -17.94 1.60 -5.35
N THR A 278 -19.06 0.96 -5.02
CA THR A 278 -19.68 -0.07 -5.86
C THR A 278 -20.03 0.49 -7.23
N ARG A 279 -20.69 1.66 -7.29
CA ARG A 279 -21.01 2.34 -8.57
C ARG A 279 -19.75 2.70 -9.38
N VAL A 280 -18.72 3.23 -8.74
CA VAL A 280 -17.43 3.55 -9.38
C VAL A 280 -16.80 2.30 -10.00
N ARG A 281 -16.77 1.19 -9.27
CA ARG A 281 -16.19 -0.07 -9.74
C ARG A 281 -16.97 -0.69 -10.89
N LEU A 282 -18.28 -0.67 -10.84
CA LEU A 282 -19.15 -1.17 -11.92
C LEU A 282 -19.01 -0.35 -13.21
N LYS A 283 -18.91 0.98 -13.12
CA LYS A 283 -18.67 1.84 -14.29
C LYS A 283 -17.33 1.58 -14.96
N ARG A 284 -16.29 1.20 -14.19
CA ARG A 284 -14.94 0.91 -14.73
C ARG A 284 -14.82 -0.42 -15.44
N ALA A 285 -15.67 -1.39 -15.12
CA ALA A 285 -15.63 -2.71 -15.75
C ALA A 285 -15.85 -2.57 -17.25
N SER A 286 -14.75 -2.57 -18.02
CA SER A 286 -14.80 -2.55 -19.49
C SER A 286 -14.98 -3.97 -20.01
N LEU A 287 -15.65 -4.12 -21.17
CA LEU A 287 -15.83 -5.42 -21.83
C LEU A 287 -14.50 -6.20 -21.99
N ALA A 288 -13.38 -5.52 -22.23
CA ALA A 288 -12.08 -6.16 -22.39
C ALA A 288 -11.50 -6.66 -21.07
N THR A 289 -11.76 -5.97 -19.96
CA THR A 289 -11.38 -6.40 -18.61
C THR A 289 -12.26 -7.57 -18.17
N ASP A 290 -13.55 -7.53 -18.49
CA ASP A 290 -14.51 -8.59 -18.19
C ASP A 290 -14.14 -9.90 -18.88
N VAL A 291 -13.74 -9.87 -20.17
CA VAL A 291 -13.32 -11.06 -20.91
C VAL A 291 -12.02 -11.67 -20.34
N LYS A 292 -11.05 -10.84 -19.97
CA LYS A 292 -9.79 -11.31 -19.38
C LYS A 292 -9.99 -11.89 -17.97
N THR A 293 -10.82 -11.23 -17.17
CA THR A 293 -11.22 -11.68 -15.82
C THR A 293 -12.03 -12.97 -15.91
N LEU A 294 -12.96 -13.06 -16.87
CA LEU A 294 -13.72 -14.25 -17.16
C LEU A 294 -12.81 -15.45 -17.48
N GLY A 295 -11.81 -15.24 -18.33
CA GLY A 295 -10.82 -16.27 -18.68
C GLY A 295 -10.06 -16.79 -17.47
N SER A 296 -9.66 -15.92 -16.54
CA SER A 296 -8.93 -16.32 -15.31
C SER A 296 -9.83 -17.07 -14.31
N VAL A 297 -11.10 -16.70 -14.19
CA VAL A 297 -12.08 -17.44 -13.36
C VAL A 297 -12.34 -18.83 -13.94
N ILE A 298 -12.50 -18.93 -15.26
CA ILE A 298 -12.69 -20.22 -15.95
C ILE A 298 -11.46 -21.12 -15.75
N ALA A 299 -10.25 -20.57 -15.88
CA ALA A 299 -9.01 -21.32 -15.74
C ALA A 299 -8.76 -21.83 -14.31
N ASN A 300 -9.27 -21.14 -13.30
CA ASN A 300 -9.11 -21.50 -11.88
C ASN A 300 -10.16 -22.51 -11.37
N GLU A 301 -11.23 -22.75 -12.12
CA GLU A 301 -12.23 -23.76 -11.74
C GLU A 301 -11.75 -25.17 -12.09
N LYS A 302 -11.87 -26.12 -11.13
CA LYS A 302 -11.42 -27.52 -11.26
C LYS A 302 -12.17 -28.31 -12.37
N THR A 303 -13.30 -27.82 -12.84
CA THR A 303 -14.08 -28.45 -13.91
C THR A 303 -14.52 -27.41 -14.94
N LEU A 304 -14.31 -27.71 -16.22
CA LEU A 304 -14.65 -26.85 -17.36
C LEU A 304 -16.12 -26.38 -17.34
N VAL A 305 -17.04 -27.24 -16.88
CA VAL A 305 -18.47 -26.94 -16.79
C VAL A 305 -18.76 -25.95 -15.67
N LYS A 306 -18.10 -26.07 -14.50
CA LYS A 306 -18.23 -25.09 -13.42
C LYS A 306 -17.60 -23.74 -13.81
N GLY A 307 -16.43 -23.77 -14.46
CA GLY A 307 -15.80 -22.57 -14.98
C GLY A 307 -16.67 -21.82 -15.99
N LEU A 308 -17.28 -22.51 -16.94
CA LEU A 308 -18.22 -21.93 -17.90
C LEU A 308 -19.48 -21.35 -17.23
N LEU A 309 -20.04 -22.03 -16.22
CA LEU A 309 -21.19 -21.53 -15.46
C LEU A 309 -20.84 -20.32 -14.61
N SER A 310 -19.69 -20.34 -13.93
CA SER A 310 -19.18 -19.18 -13.17
C SER A 310 -18.91 -18.00 -14.10
N GLY A 311 -18.31 -18.26 -15.24
CA GLY A 311 -18.07 -17.27 -16.27
C GLY A 311 -19.34 -16.66 -16.85
N ALA A 312 -20.34 -17.48 -17.17
CA ALA A 312 -21.63 -17.01 -17.66
C ALA A 312 -22.40 -16.19 -16.59
N ARG A 313 -22.34 -16.61 -15.32
CA ARG A 313 -22.92 -15.84 -14.21
C ARG A 313 -22.23 -14.49 -14.03
N LEU A 314 -20.90 -14.45 -14.18
CA LEU A 314 -20.13 -13.21 -14.13
C LEU A 314 -20.54 -12.24 -15.25
N ALA A 315 -20.68 -12.74 -16.48
CA ALA A 315 -21.08 -11.96 -17.64
C ALA A 315 -22.54 -11.47 -17.55
N LEU A 316 -23.43 -12.29 -16.99
CA LEU A 316 -24.86 -11.97 -16.85
C LEU A 316 -25.16 -11.17 -15.56
N GLY A 317 -24.42 -11.43 -14.47
CA GLY A 317 -24.63 -10.82 -13.15
C GLY A 317 -23.97 -9.46 -12.97
N GLY A 318 -23.04 -9.08 -13.83
CA GLY A 318 -22.15 -7.93 -13.64
C GLY A 318 -22.84 -6.56 -13.55
N ARG A 319 -24.13 -6.47 -13.76
CA ARG A 319 -24.89 -5.21 -13.69
C ARG A 319 -25.87 -5.09 -12.53
N ASN A 320 -26.19 -6.20 -11.81
CA ASN A 320 -27.17 -6.23 -10.73
C ASN A 320 -26.71 -7.06 -9.52
N LEU A 321 -25.40 -7.10 -9.24
CA LEU A 321 -24.85 -7.90 -8.14
C LEU A 321 -25.17 -7.34 -6.74
N VAL A 322 -25.30 -6.02 -6.64
CA VAL A 322 -25.60 -5.27 -5.41
C VAL A 322 -26.68 -4.25 -5.75
N GLU A 323 -27.70 -4.06 -4.91
CA GLU A 323 -28.64 -2.96 -5.08
C GLU A 323 -27.90 -1.61 -5.01
N ALA A 324 -28.36 -0.62 -5.77
CA ALA A 324 -27.61 0.62 -6.01
C ALA A 324 -27.23 1.40 -4.73
N ASP A 325 -28.03 1.23 -3.67
CA ASP A 325 -27.87 1.94 -2.40
C ASP A 325 -27.45 1.03 -1.23
N ASP A 326 -27.00 -0.21 -1.54
CA ASP A 326 -26.56 -1.15 -0.52
C ASP A 326 -25.04 -1.11 -0.35
N TYR A 327 -24.60 -1.27 0.88
CA TYR A 327 -23.24 -1.66 1.24
C TYR A 327 -23.02 -3.13 0.89
N SER A 328 -21.80 -3.54 0.60
CA SER A 328 -21.50 -4.94 0.31
C SER A 328 -20.21 -5.40 1.00
N VAL A 329 -20.19 -6.67 1.44
CA VAL A 329 -18.98 -7.34 1.91
C VAL A 329 -18.72 -8.61 1.11
N HIS A 330 -17.45 -8.83 0.77
CA HIS A 330 -16.95 -9.99 0.04
C HIS A 330 -15.95 -10.70 0.94
N ILE A 331 -16.26 -11.94 1.30
CA ILE A 331 -15.54 -12.71 2.32
C ILE A 331 -14.91 -13.93 1.66
N ILE A 332 -13.66 -14.18 1.98
CA ILE A 332 -12.91 -15.34 1.52
C ILE A 332 -12.41 -16.11 2.74
N CYS A 333 -12.84 -17.36 2.85
CA CYS A 333 -12.34 -18.32 3.83
C CYS A 333 -11.42 -19.31 3.11
N ASP A 334 -10.28 -19.61 3.68
CA ASP A 334 -9.36 -20.58 3.12
C ASP A 334 -8.81 -21.55 4.19
N GLY A 335 -8.51 -22.78 3.81
CA GLY A 335 -8.07 -23.81 4.75
C GLY A 335 -7.54 -25.07 4.09
N ARG A 336 -7.16 -26.03 4.95
CA ARG A 336 -6.56 -27.31 4.53
C ARG A 336 -7.59 -28.40 4.24
N SER A 337 -8.83 -28.24 4.70
CA SER A 337 -9.89 -29.23 4.48
C SER A 337 -11.19 -28.56 4.07
N GLU A 338 -11.93 -29.22 3.19
CA GLU A 338 -13.24 -28.76 2.75
C GLU A 338 -14.23 -28.59 3.91
N ALA A 339 -14.24 -29.55 4.86
CA ALA A 339 -15.10 -29.47 6.04
C ALA A 339 -14.75 -28.28 6.95
N GLY A 340 -13.46 -27.98 7.15
CA GLY A 340 -13.05 -26.80 7.94
C GLY A 340 -13.47 -25.50 7.27
N VAL A 341 -13.24 -25.37 5.97
CA VAL A 341 -13.69 -24.18 5.20
C VAL A 341 -15.21 -24.05 5.22
N ALA A 342 -15.96 -25.15 5.14
CA ALA A 342 -17.42 -25.12 5.23
C ALA A 342 -17.91 -24.58 6.59
N VAL A 343 -17.25 -24.93 7.69
CA VAL A 343 -17.56 -24.39 9.03
C VAL A 343 -17.25 -22.89 9.10
N ASP A 344 -16.11 -22.47 8.58
CA ASP A 344 -15.72 -21.04 8.55
C ASP A 344 -16.72 -20.22 7.71
N VAL A 345 -17.12 -20.73 6.54
CA VAL A 345 -18.13 -20.13 5.67
C VAL A 345 -19.48 -20.02 6.37
N GLU A 346 -19.93 -21.09 7.03
CA GLU A 346 -21.21 -21.09 7.72
C GLU A 346 -21.21 -20.13 8.93
N THR A 347 -20.09 -20.06 9.65
CA THR A 347 -19.90 -19.09 10.75
C THR A 347 -20.02 -17.67 10.22
N ALA A 348 -19.31 -17.32 9.15
CA ALA A 348 -19.40 -15.99 8.54
C ALA A 348 -20.80 -15.67 8.01
N ARG A 349 -21.49 -16.67 7.40
CA ARG A 349 -22.89 -16.53 6.94
C ARG A 349 -23.82 -16.19 8.09
N ASN A 350 -23.77 -16.97 9.18
CA ASN A 350 -24.64 -16.77 10.33
C ASN A 350 -24.44 -15.40 10.98
N ILE A 351 -23.19 -14.91 11.04
CA ILE A 351 -22.88 -13.56 11.52
C ILE A 351 -23.54 -12.50 10.63
N CYS A 352 -23.34 -12.59 9.29
CA CYS A 352 -23.94 -11.62 8.38
C CYS A 352 -25.48 -11.60 8.49
N VAL A 353 -26.12 -12.77 8.56
CA VAL A 353 -27.59 -12.87 8.73
C VAL A 353 -28.04 -12.28 10.05
N ALA A 354 -27.32 -12.55 11.15
CA ALA A 354 -27.64 -11.99 12.47
C ALA A 354 -27.59 -10.45 12.48
N HIS A 355 -26.76 -9.84 11.64
CA HIS A 355 -26.65 -8.39 11.46
C HIS A 355 -27.42 -7.87 10.24
N ARG A 356 -28.52 -8.51 9.86
CA ARG A 356 -29.44 -8.07 8.80
C ARG A 356 -28.85 -8.08 7.39
N GLY A 357 -27.75 -8.78 7.18
CA GLY A 357 -27.18 -8.99 5.85
C GLY A 357 -28.03 -9.91 5.00
N LYS A 358 -28.11 -9.61 3.72
CA LYS A 358 -28.74 -10.44 2.68
C LYS A 358 -27.66 -11.06 1.80
N GLU A 359 -27.61 -12.39 1.72
CA GLU A 359 -26.65 -13.09 0.85
C GLU A 359 -26.89 -12.75 -0.62
N ILE A 360 -25.83 -12.41 -1.33
CA ILE A 360 -25.81 -12.05 -2.74
C ILE A 360 -24.83 -12.93 -3.51
N GLU A 361 -24.77 -12.79 -4.83
CA GLU A 361 -23.83 -13.54 -5.68
C GLU A 361 -22.37 -13.26 -5.30
N ASN A 362 -21.55 -14.30 -5.14
CA ASN A 362 -20.19 -14.21 -4.63
C ASN A 362 -19.10 -14.04 -5.70
N SER A 363 -19.46 -13.60 -6.90
CA SER A 363 -18.53 -13.42 -8.02
C SER A 363 -17.43 -12.42 -7.71
N ILE A 364 -17.72 -11.35 -6.97
CA ILE A 364 -16.71 -10.35 -6.61
C ILE A 364 -15.63 -10.95 -5.70
N ALA A 365 -16.01 -11.75 -4.69
CA ALA A 365 -15.05 -12.46 -3.84
C ALA A 365 -14.16 -13.41 -4.67
N LYS A 366 -14.73 -14.14 -5.62
CA LYS A 366 -13.98 -15.00 -6.55
C LYS A 366 -13.03 -14.21 -7.45
N ILE A 367 -13.45 -13.06 -7.97
CA ILE A 367 -12.60 -12.19 -8.79
C ILE A 367 -11.41 -11.68 -7.98
N ILE A 368 -11.62 -11.21 -6.75
CA ILE A 368 -10.55 -10.73 -5.86
C ILE A 368 -9.49 -11.83 -5.67
N ARG A 369 -9.91 -13.08 -5.53
CA ARG A 369 -8.98 -14.22 -5.38
C ARG A 369 -8.33 -14.63 -6.71
N ALA A 370 -9.07 -14.63 -7.81
CA ALA A 370 -8.58 -15.07 -9.12
C ALA A 370 -7.63 -14.07 -9.77
N VAL A 371 -7.81 -12.76 -9.50
CA VAL A 371 -6.99 -11.67 -10.04
C VAL A 371 -6.48 -10.81 -8.89
N PRO A 372 -5.54 -11.33 -8.09
CA PRO A 372 -5.07 -10.65 -6.88
C PRO A 372 -4.32 -9.35 -7.17
N PHE A 373 -3.67 -9.26 -8.31
CA PHE A 373 -2.87 -8.10 -8.73
C PHE A 373 -3.36 -7.56 -10.08
N PRO A 374 -4.51 -6.88 -10.11
CA PRO A 374 -5.04 -6.29 -11.33
C PRO A 374 -4.19 -5.10 -11.80
N PRO A 375 -4.31 -4.70 -13.07
CA PRO A 375 -3.80 -3.41 -13.53
C PRO A 375 -4.34 -2.26 -12.68
N LEU A 376 -3.50 -1.23 -12.46
CA LEU A 376 -3.80 -0.13 -11.54
C LEU A 376 -4.77 0.92 -12.12
N ASN A 377 -5.66 0.53 -13.01
CA ASN A 377 -6.65 1.44 -13.61
C ASN A 377 -7.60 2.06 -12.56
N SER A 378 -7.66 1.47 -11.37
CA SER A 378 -8.52 1.94 -10.27
C SER A 378 -7.99 3.17 -9.52
N ILE A 379 -6.78 3.66 -9.80
CA ILE A 379 -6.27 4.92 -9.24
C ILE A 379 -6.77 6.16 -10.00
N LEU A 380 -7.69 5.99 -10.95
CA LEU A 380 -8.49 7.07 -11.53
C LEU A 380 -9.97 6.78 -11.37
N GLY A 381 -10.78 7.80 -11.32
CA GLY A 381 -12.23 7.72 -11.42
C GLY A 381 -12.71 7.24 -12.80
N PRO A 382 -14.00 6.87 -12.93
CA PRO A 382 -14.57 6.35 -14.18
C PRO A 382 -14.61 7.38 -15.32
N GLU A 383 -14.57 8.67 -15.00
CA GLU A 383 -14.52 9.77 -15.97
C GLU A 383 -13.13 10.43 -16.00
N GLY A 384 -12.09 9.77 -15.46
CA GLY A 384 -10.71 10.25 -15.45
C GLY A 384 -10.34 11.13 -14.26
N GLU A 385 -11.19 11.21 -13.25
CA GLU A 385 -10.97 11.98 -12.02
C GLU A 385 -9.74 11.46 -11.26
N ARG A 386 -9.08 12.36 -10.55
CA ARG A 386 -8.04 11.99 -9.58
C ARG A 386 -8.65 11.18 -8.44
N TRP A 387 -7.80 10.42 -7.79
CA TRP A 387 -8.14 9.53 -6.69
C TRP A 387 -7.17 9.73 -5.52
N ALA A 388 -7.70 9.80 -4.32
CA ALA A 388 -6.89 9.84 -3.11
C ALA A 388 -7.61 9.18 -1.93
N PRO A 389 -7.05 8.09 -1.37
CA PRO A 389 -7.57 7.50 -0.15
C PRO A 389 -6.97 8.15 1.10
N VAL A 390 -7.69 8.05 2.19
CA VAL A 390 -7.20 8.29 3.55
C VAL A 390 -7.65 7.12 4.40
N HIS A 391 -6.77 6.50 5.15
CA HIS A 391 -7.13 5.32 5.93
C HIS A 391 -6.81 5.48 7.40
N GLY A 392 -7.66 4.88 8.22
CA GLY A 392 -7.47 4.70 9.65
C GLY A 392 -7.72 3.24 10.04
N LEU A 393 -6.91 2.75 10.97
CA LEU A 393 -7.12 1.48 11.66
C LEU A 393 -7.90 1.77 12.95
N ALA A 394 -9.14 1.34 12.99
CA ALA A 394 -9.98 1.44 14.16
C ALA A 394 -10.00 0.11 14.93
N ALA A 395 -10.00 0.18 16.26
CA ALA A 395 -10.34 -0.98 17.07
C ALA A 395 -11.76 -1.45 16.73
N LEU A 396 -12.02 -2.76 16.77
CA LEU A 396 -13.31 -3.34 16.38
C LEU A 396 -14.51 -2.67 17.09
N SER A 397 -14.34 -2.29 18.37
CA SER A 397 -15.38 -1.63 19.17
C SER A 397 -15.59 -0.15 18.81
N GLN A 398 -14.70 0.46 18.03
CA GLN A 398 -14.74 1.87 17.66
C GLN A 398 -15.12 2.10 16.19
N ALA A 399 -15.13 1.06 15.37
CA ALA A 399 -15.27 1.22 13.93
C ALA A 399 -16.56 1.94 13.51
N THR A 400 -17.69 1.63 14.15
CA THR A 400 -18.99 2.29 13.88
C THR A 400 -19.02 3.74 14.34
N VAL A 401 -18.35 4.07 15.44
CA VAL A 401 -18.23 5.45 15.93
C VAL A 401 -17.37 6.28 14.97
N VAL A 402 -16.24 5.72 14.54
CA VAL A 402 -15.35 6.38 13.56
C VAL A 402 -16.10 6.61 12.25
N PHE A 403 -16.85 5.63 11.77
CA PHE A 403 -17.65 5.74 10.55
C PHE A 403 -18.70 6.85 10.67
N ALA A 404 -19.46 6.90 11.77
CA ALA A 404 -20.50 7.90 11.99
C ALA A 404 -19.92 9.35 12.00
N GLU A 405 -18.76 9.55 12.60
CA GLU A 405 -18.08 10.86 12.63
C GLU A 405 -17.58 11.29 11.22
N ILE A 406 -17.13 10.33 10.42
CA ILE A 406 -16.72 10.61 9.03
C ILE A 406 -17.94 10.99 8.19
N GLU A 407 -19.06 10.25 8.32
CA GLU A 407 -20.31 10.57 7.61
C GLU A 407 -20.87 11.95 8.01
N ALA A 408 -20.80 12.30 9.28
CA ALA A 408 -21.18 13.63 9.74
C ALA A 408 -20.31 14.74 9.10
N MET A 409 -19.01 14.51 8.98
CA MET A 409 -18.10 15.45 8.33
C MET A 409 -18.37 15.55 6.82
N PHE A 410 -18.69 14.44 6.15
CA PHE A 410 -19.05 14.47 4.74
C PHE A 410 -20.36 15.19 4.49
N ALA A 411 -21.34 15.01 5.38
CA ALA A 411 -22.61 15.74 5.32
C ALA A 411 -22.40 17.26 5.51
N ASP A 412 -21.49 17.67 6.40
CA ASP A 412 -21.15 19.08 6.63
C ASP A 412 -20.45 19.72 5.41
N MET A 413 -19.77 18.92 4.59
CA MET A 413 -19.07 19.39 3.38
C MET A 413 -19.85 19.12 2.08
N ALA A 414 -21.09 18.67 2.15
CA ALA A 414 -21.86 18.22 0.98
C ALA A 414 -22.00 19.30 -0.11
N ASP A 415 -22.31 20.53 0.28
CA ASP A 415 -22.50 21.66 -0.66
C ASP A 415 -21.19 21.99 -1.39
N GLU A 416 -20.03 21.89 -0.71
CA GLU A 416 -18.73 22.13 -1.32
C GLU A 416 -18.36 21.00 -2.26
N PHE A 417 -18.64 19.75 -1.88
CA PHE A 417 -18.44 18.59 -2.74
C PHE A 417 -19.27 18.67 -4.01
N GLU A 418 -20.54 18.98 -3.90
CA GLU A 418 -21.42 19.13 -5.07
C GLU A 418 -20.95 20.24 -6.00
N ARG A 419 -20.63 21.42 -5.46
CA ARG A 419 -20.18 22.59 -6.23
C ARG A 419 -18.90 22.30 -7.02
N GLU A 420 -17.95 21.57 -6.44
CA GLU A 420 -16.64 21.31 -7.04
C GLU A 420 -16.56 19.94 -7.75
N GLY A 421 -17.66 19.18 -7.79
CA GLY A 421 -17.73 17.86 -8.43
C GLY A 421 -16.89 16.79 -7.71
N VAL A 422 -16.67 16.96 -6.40
CA VAL A 422 -15.99 15.98 -5.53
C VAL A 422 -17.00 14.92 -5.11
N TYR A 423 -16.61 13.66 -5.14
CA TYR A 423 -17.40 12.59 -4.54
C TYR A 423 -16.53 11.61 -3.78
N THR A 424 -17.14 10.87 -2.88
CA THR A 424 -16.45 9.96 -1.97
C THR A 424 -16.93 8.52 -2.17
N GLY A 425 -16.17 7.58 -1.64
CA GLY A 425 -16.54 6.19 -1.48
C GLY A 425 -15.70 5.55 -0.39
N TYR A 426 -16.04 4.33 0.00
CA TYR A 426 -15.30 3.62 1.05
C TYR A 426 -14.83 2.25 0.60
N LEU A 427 -13.61 1.92 1.03
CA LEU A 427 -13.12 0.56 1.14
C LEU A 427 -12.99 0.21 2.62
N PHE A 428 -13.55 -0.95 3.03
CA PHE A 428 -13.36 -1.49 4.36
C PHE A 428 -12.69 -2.87 4.26
N THR A 429 -11.75 -3.14 5.17
CA THR A 429 -11.10 -4.46 5.27
C THR A 429 -10.85 -4.81 6.74
N SER A 430 -10.81 -6.10 7.08
CA SER A 430 -10.33 -6.54 8.39
C SER A 430 -8.81 -6.60 8.43
N MET A 431 -8.26 -6.28 9.59
CA MET A 431 -6.83 -6.37 9.90
C MET A 431 -6.65 -7.27 11.10
N SER A 432 -6.23 -8.51 10.85
CA SER A 432 -6.14 -9.52 11.89
C SER A 432 -7.48 -9.68 12.63
N THR A 433 -7.47 -10.07 13.91
CA THR A 433 -8.68 -10.31 14.72
C THR A 433 -9.08 -9.13 15.59
N ASN A 434 -8.44 -7.97 15.45
CA ASN A 434 -8.55 -6.87 16.42
C ASN A 434 -8.77 -5.49 15.83
N ALA A 435 -8.71 -5.31 14.51
CA ALA A 435 -8.91 -4.01 13.89
C ALA A 435 -9.67 -4.09 12.56
N LEU A 436 -10.32 -2.99 12.19
CA LEU A 436 -10.83 -2.74 10.83
C LEU A 436 -10.10 -1.53 10.23
N ILE A 437 -9.84 -1.61 8.94
CA ILE A 437 -9.43 -0.47 8.13
C ILE A 437 -10.69 0.21 7.60
N LEU A 438 -10.82 1.51 7.87
CA LEU A 438 -11.76 2.39 7.21
C LEU A 438 -10.96 3.26 6.25
N GLU A 439 -11.24 3.15 4.96
CA GLU A 439 -10.53 3.87 3.90
C GLU A 439 -11.51 4.69 3.07
N PRO A 440 -11.92 5.89 3.54
CA PRO A 440 -12.57 6.87 2.68
C PRO A 440 -11.68 7.26 1.51
N VAL A 441 -12.28 7.35 0.33
CA VAL A 441 -11.62 7.67 -0.93
C VAL A 441 -12.28 8.88 -1.55
N PHE A 442 -11.48 9.84 -2.00
CA PHE A 442 -11.95 11.01 -2.73
C PHE A 442 -11.71 10.84 -4.22
N TYR A 443 -12.68 11.28 -5.02
CA TYR A 443 -12.59 11.45 -6.46
C TYR A 443 -12.92 12.90 -6.80
N TRP A 444 -12.11 13.54 -7.65
CA TRP A 444 -12.35 14.92 -8.06
C TRP A 444 -11.83 15.19 -9.46
N PRO A 445 -12.48 16.12 -10.21
CA PRO A 445 -12.03 16.51 -11.53
C PRO A 445 -10.73 17.32 -11.43
N GLU A 446 -9.61 16.72 -11.82
CA GLU A 446 -8.28 17.32 -11.78
C GLU A 446 -7.36 16.67 -12.81
N ALA A 447 -6.42 17.44 -13.35
CA ALA A 447 -5.43 16.95 -14.28
C ALA A 447 -4.58 15.81 -13.69
N ARG A 448 -4.26 14.82 -14.50
CA ARG A 448 -3.38 13.70 -14.15
C ARG A 448 -1.94 14.16 -14.06
N ASN A 449 -1.18 13.65 -13.12
CA ASN A 449 0.26 13.83 -13.08
C ASN A 449 0.97 12.75 -13.94
N ALA A 450 2.26 12.96 -14.23
CA ALA A 450 3.03 12.07 -15.08
C ALA A 450 3.19 10.64 -14.51
N LEU A 451 3.17 10.49 -13.18
CA LEU A 451 3.25 9.17 -12.56
C LEU A 451 1.96 8.36 -12.79
N ILE A 452 0.80 8.99 -12.68
CA ILE A 452 -0.48 8.36 -13.01
C ILE A 452 -0.51 7.94 -14.48
N GLU A 453 -0.13 8.83 -15.39
CA GLU A 453 -0.08 8.52 -16.82
C GLU A 453 0.86 7.34 -17.16
N LYS A 454 1.99 7.24 -16.45
CA LYS A 454 2.94 6.12 -16.61
C LYS A 454 2.42 4.80 -16.02
N THR A 455 1.59 4.87 -14.97
CA THR A 455 1.17 3.70 -14.19
C THR A 455 -0.04 2.99 -14.81
N ILE A 456 -0.95 3.76 -15.38
CA ILE A 456 -2.20 3.24 -15.94
C ILE A 456 -1.97 2.67 -17.35
N GLU A 457 -2.70 1.61 -17.69
CA GLU A 457 -2.62 1.01 -19.02
C GLU A 457 -2.97 2.05 -20.11
N PRO A 458 -2.14 2.19 -21.17
CA PRO A 458 -2.40 3.15 -22.26
C PRO A 458 -3.77 2.98 -22.93
N THR A 459 -4.25 1.74 -23.06
CA THR A 459 -5.57 1.41 -23.62
C THR A 459 -6.71 1.86 -22.72
N HIS A 460 -6.51 1.93 -21.41
CA HIS A 460 -7.49 2.48 -20.48
C HIS A 460 -7.46 4.02 -20.53
N LEU A 461 -6.27 4.61 -20.47
CA LEU A 461 -6.10 6.07 -20.56
C LEU A 461 -6.71 6.68 -21.82
N SER A 462 -6.61 5.99 -22.98
CA SER A 462 -7.14 6.48 -24.25
C SER A 462 -8.68 6.58 -24.28
N ARG A 463 -9.37 5.92 -23.36
CA ARG A 463 -10.85 5.94 -23.24
C ARG A 463 -11.34 7.00 -22.26
N LEU A 464 -10.45 7.52 -21.42
CA LEU A 464 -10.81 8.50 -20.41
C LEU A 464 -10.56 9.93 -20.92
N PRO A 465 -11.45 10.89 -20.64
CA PRO A 465 -11.20 12.27 -20.96
C PRO A 465 -9.92 12.78 -20.26
N ARG A 466 -9.28 13.77 -20.86
CA ARG A 466 -8.28 14.59 -20.19
C ARG A 466 -9.00 15.72 -19.49
N LEU A 467 -8.82 15.77 -18.18
CA LEU A 467 -9.36 16.83 -17.34
C LEU A 467 -8.31 17.95 -17.21
N ASP A 468 -8.77 19.17 -17.12
CA ASP A 468 -7.94 20.34 -16.86
C ASP A 468 -7.58 20.44 -15.37
N GLN A 469 -6.62 21.30 -15.04
CA GLN A 469 -6.32 21.63 -13.65
C GLN A 469 -7.52 22.27 -12.97
N ASN A 470 -7.84 21.78 -11.77
CA ASN A 470 -8.93 22.30 -10.95
C ASN A 470 -8.46 22.53 -9.50
N PRO A 471 -7.77 23.66 -9.24
CA PRO A 471 -7.28 23.97 -7.90
C PRO A 471 -8.40 24.16 -6.87
N GLY A 472 -9.62 24.51 -7.30
CA GLY A 472 -10.79 24.64 -6.42
C GLY A 472 -11.20 23.28 -5.84
N ALA A 473 -11.44 22.29 -6.71
CA ALA A 473 -11.75 20.92 -6.28
C ALA A 473 -10.61 20.30 -5.45
N THR A 474 -9.35 20.54 -5.87
CA THR A 474 -8.19 20.06 -5.11
C THR A 474 -8.13 20.68 -3.71
N ALA A 475 -8.44 21.98 -3.54
CA ALA A 475 -8.46 22.63 -2.23
C ALA A 475 -9.53 22.02 -1.30
N VAL A 476 -10.72 21.72 -1.83
CA VAL A 476 -11.79 21.04 -1.07
C VAL A 476 -11.35 19.65 -0.62
N VAL A 477 -10.70 18.87 -1.50
CA VAL A 477 -10.17 17.54 -1.14
C VAL A 477 -9.06 17.65 -0.09
N VAL A 478 -8.17 18.64 -0.19
CA VAL A 478 -7.11 18.89 0.81
C VAL A 478 -7.73 19.16 2.18
N GLU A 479 -8.75 20.03 2.25
CA GLU A 479 -9.45 20.34 3.51
C GLU A 479 -10.19 19.12 4.06
N ALA A 480 -10.92 18.38 3.23
CA ALA A 480 -11.61 17.17 3.64
C ALA A 480 -10.63 16.12 4.20
N ARG A 481 -9.49 15.91 3.54
CA ARG A 481 -8.44 15.00 4.04
C ARG A 481 -7.87 15.46 5.38
N ARG A 482 -7.65 16.75 5.58
CA ARG A 482 -7.18 17.31 6.85
C ARG A 482 -8.18 17.01 7.98
N ARG A 483 -9.47 17.33 7.78
CA ARG A 483 -10.53 17.07 8.75
C ARG A 483 -10.67 15.58 9.07
N LEU A 484 -10.57 14.74 8.05
CA LEU A 484 -10.65 13.29 8.20
C LEU A 484 -9.48 12.74 9.04
N ILE A 485 -8.26 13.21 8.81
CA ILE A 485 -7.09 12.82 9.62
C ILE A 485 -7.23 13.28 11.06
N GLU A 486 -7.81 14.44 11.31
CA GLU A 486 -8.10 14.94 12.66
C GLU A 486 -9.16 14.08 13.38
N ILE A 487 -10.20 13.61 12.67
CA ILE A 487 -11.17 12.65 13.20
C ILE A 487 -10.47 11.36 13.63
N PHE A 488 -9.67 10.76 12.75
CA PHE A 488 -8.92 9.55 13.07
C PHE A 488 -8.00 9.75 14.29
N GLN A 489 -7.27 10.86 14.35
CA GLN A 489 -6.39 11.17 15.47
C GLN A 489 -7.16 11.35 16.78
N ARG A 490 -8.26 12.11 16.77
CA ARG A 490 -9.11 12.36 17.95
C ARG A 490 -9.74 11.09 18.50
N LEU A 491 -10.13 10.17 17.62
CA LEU A 491 -10.74 8.89 17.97
C LEU A 491 -9.72 7.77 18.24
N GLY A 492 -8.42 8.09 18.28
CA GLY A 492 -7.36 7.14 18.63
C GLY A 492 -7.09 6.05 17.58
N CYS A 493 -7.46 6.28 16.33
CA CYS A 493 -7.12 5.38 15.24
C CYS A 493 -5.61 5.34 15.01
N ALA A 494 -5.10 4.15 14.69
CA ALA A 494 -3.75 4.00 14.18
C ALA A 494 -3.72 4.25 12.66
N HIS A 495 -2.51 4.46 12.13
CA HIS A 495 -2.29 4.59 10.70
C HIS A 495 -1.20 3.62 10.25
N PHE A 496 -1.33 3.12 9.05
CA PHE A 496 -0.25 2.53 8.25
C PHE A 496 0.02 3.43 7.04
N GLN A 497 1.09 3.18 6.28
CA GLN A 497 1.50 4.07 5.18
C GLN A 497 1.63 5.54 5.61
N ILE A 498 2.27 5.76 6.75
CA ILE A 498 2.28 7.08 7.43
C ILE A 498 2.90 8.15 6.53
N GLY A 499 4.09 7.92 5.98
CA GLY A 499 4.81 8.86 5.14
C GLY A 499 4.96 10.24 5.79
N ARG A 500 4.40 11.26 5.14
CA ARG A 500 4.30 12.64 5.64
C ARG A 500 2.85 13.13 5.76
N SER A 501 1.88 12.27 5.46
CA SER A 501 0.46 12.65 5.45
C SER A 501 -0.19 12.59 6.83
N TYR A 502 0.30 11.72 7.70
CA TYR A 502 -0.29 11.54 9.03
C TYR A 502 0.59 12.15 10.12
N PRO A 503 -0.02 12.74 11.17
CA PRO A 503 0.71 13.44 12.24
C PRO A 503 1.31 12.44 13.26
N TYR A 504 2.28 11.64 12.83
CA TYR A 504 2.84 10.54 13.63
C TYR A 504 3.49 11.04 14.92
N ARG A 505 4.28 12.13 14.87
CA ARG A 505 4.90 12.74 16.05
C ARG A 505 3.87 13.11 17.11
N GLN A 506 2.79 13.77 16.69
CA GLN A 506 1.72 14.24 17.58
C GLN A 506 0.92 13.09 18.22
N SER A 507 0.98 11.90 17.63
CA SER A 507 0.31 10.70 18.14
C SER A 507 1.18 9.86 19.08
N ARG A 508 2.41 10.30 19.39
CA ARG A 508 3.35 9.60 20.26
C ARG A 508 3.49 10.29 21.61
N ASP A 509 3.60 9.49 22.68
CA ASP A 509 4.05 10.00 23.97
C ASP A 509 5.53 10.43 23.88
N GLN A 510 5.95 11.27 24.84
CA GLN A 510 7.29 11.87 24.83
C GLN A 510 8.42 10.82 24.94
N ALA A 511 8.22 9.75 25.71
CA ALA A 511 9.26 8.73 25.89
C ALA A 511 9.49 7.94 24.60
N SER A 512 8.39 7.50 23.95
CA SER A 512 8.44 6.82 22.67
C SER A 512 9.05 7.70 21.57
N TRP A 513 8.69 9.00 21.55
CA TRP A 513 9.25 9.93 20.58
C TRP A 513 10.74 10.15 20.78
N SER A 514 11.20 10.40 22.03
CA SER A 514 12.62 10.57 22.34
C SER A 514 13.47 9.35 21.97
N LEU A 515 12.92 8.14 22.13
CA LEU A 515 13.59 6.93 21.68
C LEU A 515 13.80 6.92 20.17
N LEU A 516 12.76 7.25 19.39
CA LEU A 516 12.84 7.30 17.93
C LEU A 516 13.83 8.36 17.44
N GLU A 517 13.84 9.55 18.06
CA GLU A 517 14.83 10.60 17.75
C GLU A 517 16.26 10.14 18.05
N THR A 518 16.46 9.45 19.17
CA THR A 518 17.78 8.90 19.56
C THR A 518 18.25 7.85 18.54
N LEU A 519 17.36 6.94 18.14
CA LEU A 519 17.66 5.93 17.13
C LEU A 519 17.98 6.59 15.79
N LYS A 520 17.19 7.58 15.36
CA LYS A 520 17.46 8.34 14.13
C LYS A 520 18.83 9.01 14.16
N ALA A 521 19.14 9.72 15.23
CA ALA A 521 20.43 10.40 15.39
C ALA A 521 21.63 9.44 15.42
N HIS A 522 21.44 8.21 15.93
CA HIS A 522 22.48 7.19 15.94
C HIS A 522 22.69 6.53 14.57
N LEU A 523 21.59 6.16 13.88
CA LEU A 523 21.64 5.43 12.60
C LEU A 523 21.91 6.35 11.41
N ASP A 524 21.55 7.61 11.52
CA ASP A 524 21.67 8.63 10.48
C ASP A 524 22.00 10.01 11.08
N PRO A 525 23.24 10.21 11.57
CA PRO A 525 23.65 11.44 12.24
C PRO A 525 23.51 12.70 11.39
N GLY A 526 23.58 12.56 10.06
CA GLY A 526 23.43 13.66 9.11
C GLY A 526 21.98 13.98 8.74
N GLY A 527 21.01 13.20 9.20
CA GLY A 527 19.59 13.34 8.83
C GLY A 527 19.37 13.24 7.33
N ALA A 528 20.15 12.40 6.64
CA ALA A 528 20.16 12.30 5.20
C ALA A 528 19.09 11.33 4.65
N LEU A 529 18.75 10.26 5.40
CA LEU A 529 17.79 9.25 4.95
C LEU A 529 16.36 9.74 5.11
N ASN A 530 15.70 9.93 4.00
CA ASN A 530 14.30 10.32 3.83
C ASN A 530 13.82 11.39 4.84
N PRO A 531 14.47 12.55 4.92
CA PRO A 531 14.18 13.56 5.93
C PRO A 531 12.72 14.01 5.89
N GLY A 532 12.13 14.23 7.08
CA GLY A 532 10.76 14.68 7.26
C GLY A 532 9.69 13.59 7.22
N ALA A 533 9.99 12.39 6.73
CA ALA A 533 9.05 11.28 6.86
C ALA A 533 8.91 10.88 8.34
N LEU A 534 7.71 10.49 8.75
CA LEU A 534 7.33 10.26 10.17
C LEU A 534 7.53 11.48 11.09
N GLY A 535 7.86 12.68 10.56
CA GLY A 535 8.26 13.85 11.35
C GLY A 535 9.69 13.79 11.88
N LEU A 536 10.55 12.89 11.37
CA LEU A 536 11.94 12.73 11.77
C LEU A 536 12.87 13.45 10.77
N ASP A 537 13.49 14.55 11.21
CA ASP A 537 14.36 15.40 10.38
C ASP A 537 15.87 15.15 10.59
N GLY A 538 16.25 14.34 11.57
CA GLY A 538 17.64 14.10 11.92
C GLY A 538 18.33 15.26 12.65
N SER A 539 17.59 16.30 13.07
CA SER A 539 18.10 17.29 14.01
C SER A 539 18.38 16.63 15.36
N ALA A 540 19.49 16.99 16.00
CA ALA A 540 19.83 16.48 17.32
C ALA A 540 18.65 16.68 18.29
N PRO A 541 18.35 15.69 19.17
CA PRO A 541 17.26 15.82 20.12
C PRO A 541 17.44 17.10 20.92
N THR A 542 16.42 17.94 20.95
CA THR A 542 16.37 19.08 21.85
C THR A 542 16.42 18.51 23.26
N ARG A 543 17.57 18.65 23.95
CA ARG A 543 17.66 18.33 25.36
C ARG A 543 16.64 19.22 26.08
N ALA A 544 15.60 18.59 26.64
CA ALA A 544 14.67 19.26 27.54
C ALA A 544 15.32 19.54 28.87
#